data_50c244f6812002e7b2510ad7ec14952e
#
_entry.id   50c244f6812002e7b2510ad7ec14952e
#
_cell.length_a   1.000
_cell.length_b   1.000
_cell.length_c   1.000
_cell.angle_alpha   90.00
_cell.angle_beta   90.00
_cell.angle_gamma   90.00
#
_symmetry.space_group_name_H-M   'P 1'
#
loop_
_entity.id
_entity.type
_entity.pdbx_description
1 polymer ?
#
loop_
_entity_poly.entity_id
_entity_poly.type
_entity_poly.pdbx_seq_one_letter_code
_entity_poly.pdbx_strand_id
1 'polypeptide(L)'
;MNTDTPDIVDTKQEIVFRDDMTVELVKSSASDADVIWAARVSTAGETTLEKVGESSERDAGLINYLARERHGSPFEHTSMTFFVSAPIFVFREFMRHRIASYNEESGRYRELRPVFYIPNKDRKLVQVGKTGAYTFVDGTQEQLDITVNAIKETCIVAYDNYQKILASGVAREVARAVLPVTLYSSMYVTMNARALMNFLSLRTSSPDSHFPSYPQREIEMVAEKMEKHFAELMPMTYAAFQKSGRIAP
;
A
#
# COMPACT_ATOMS: atom_id res chain seq x y z
N MET A 1 -6.48 45.67 -27.45
CA MET A 1 -6.91 44.32 -27.06
C MET A 1 -5.79 43.39 -27.50
N ASN A 2 -4.85 43.08 -26.59
CA ASN A 2 -3.78 42.14 -26.84
C ASN A 2 -4.32 40.74 -26.51
N THR A 3 -4.45 39.92 -27.52
CA THR A 3 -4.74 38.49 -27.37
C THR A 3 -3.41 37.76 -27.28
N ASP A 4 -2.86 37.72 -26.07
CA ASP A 4 -1.78 36.76 -25.77
C ASP A 4 -2.39 35.37 -25.72
N THR A 5 -2.28 34.65 -26.81
CA THR A 5 -2.46 33.21 -26.88
C THR A 5 -1.25 32.62 -26.15
N PRO A 6 -1.42 31.85 -25.06
CA PRO A 6 -0.29 31.18 -24.45
C PRO A 6 0.27 30.15 -25.43
N ASP A 7 1.57 30.24 -25.71
CA ASP A 7 2.30 29.23 -26.46
C ASP A 7 2.03 27.86 -25.86
N ILE A 8 1.34 27.02 -26.60
CA ILE A 8 1.18 25.59 -26.28
C ILE A 8 2.56 24.97 -26.54
N VAL A 9 3.38 24.91 -25.50
CA VAL A 9 4.56 24.07 -25.49
C VAL A 9 4.06 22.63 -25.55
N ASP A 10 4.06 22.04 -26.74
CA ASP A 10 3.79 20.63 -26.99
C ASP A 10 4.94 19.77 -26.44
N THR A 11 5.06 19.73 -25.11
CA THR A 11 5.91 18.75 -24.44
C THR A 11 5.12 17.46 -24.32
N LYS A 12 5.16 16.65 -25.36
CA LYS A 12 4.67 15.27 -25.33
C LYS A 12 5.32 14.59 -24.12
N GLN A 13 4.55 14.37 -23.04
CA GLN A 13 5.09 13.71 -21.85
C GLN A 13 5.56 12.31 -22.25
N GLU A 14 6.80 11.98 -21.93
CA GLU A 14 7.38 10.66 -22.21
C GLU A 14 6.64 9.59 -21.39
N ILE A 15 6.24 8.51 -22.04
CA ILE A 15 5.60 7.37 -21.39
C ILE A 15 6.62 6.58 -20.62
N VAL A 16 6.43 6.45 -19.31
CA VAL A 16 7.33 5.74 -18.39
C VAL A 16 6.72 4.40 -18.00
N PHE A 17 7.51 3.35 -18.08
CA PHE A 17 7.15 2.01 -17.60
C PHE A 17 7.95 1.66 -16.35
N ARG A 18 7.25 1.18 -15.30
CA ARG A 18 7.84 0.83 -14.01
C ARG A 18 7.37 -0.54 -13.55
N ASP A 19 8.16 -1.19 -12.71
CA ASP A 19 7.88 -2.49 -12.10
C ASP A 19 7.97 -2.46 -10.56
N ASP A 20 8.26 -1.28 -9.99
CA ASP A 20 8.46 -1.07 -8.55
C ASP A 20 7.30 -0.27 -7.93
N MET A 21 7.17 -0.34 -6.62
CA MET A 21 6.20 0.44 -5.83
C MET A 21 6.95 1.43 -4.93
N THR A 22 6.41 2.63 -4.73
CA THR A 22 6.95 3.61 -3.78
C THR A 22 6.11 3.59 -2.50
N VAL A 23 6.78 3.52 -1.35
CA VAL A 23 6.16 3.69 -0.03
C VAL A 23 7.07 4.55 0.82
N GLU A 24 6.54 5.62 1.37
CA GLU A 24 7.24 6.54 2.26
C GLU A 24 6.39 6.77 3.51
N LEU A 25 7.01 6.68 4.69
CA LEU A 25 6.36 7.09 5.94
C LEU A 25 6.40 8.63 6.02
N VAL A 26 5.23 9.24 5.89
CA VAL A 26 5.10 10.71 5.85
C VAL A 26 4.92 11.30 7.25
N LYS A 27 4.16 10.61 8.09
CA LYS A 27 3.84 11.05 9.44
C LYS A 27 3.56 9.85 10.33
N SER A 28 4.02 9.93 11.58
CA SER A 28 3.72 8.92 12.59
C SER A 28 3.48 9.57 13.96
N SER A 29 2.51 9.03 14.69
CA SER A 29 2.37 9.11 16.13
C SER A 29 2.18 7.69 16.65
N ALA A 30 3.15 6.80 16.36
CA ALA A 30 3.10 5.39 16.66
C ALA A 30 4.41 4.94 17.30
N SER A 31 4.31 4.42 18.51
CA SER A 31 5.41 3.83 19.25
C SER A 31 4.90 2.69 20.15
N ASP A 32 5.81 1.84 20.64
CA ASP A 32 5.47 0.84 21.67
C ASP A 32 4.99 1.50 22.96
N ALA A 33 5.49 2.71 23.28
CA ALA A 33 5.06 3.48 24.44
C ALA A 33 3.57 3.85 24.40
N ASP A 34 3.02 4.13 23.22
CA ASP A 34 1.58 4.45 23.05
C ASP A 34 0.70 3.25 23.42
N VAL A 35 1.11 2.04 23.01
CA VAL A 35 0.41 0.79 23.36
C VAL A 35 0.45 0.55 24.88
N ILE A 36 1.61 0.76 25.51
CA ILE A 36 1.81 0.57 26.94
C ILE A 36 0.98 1.57 27.73
N TRP A 37 1.04 2.84 27.37
CA TRP A 37 0.26 3.90 28.00
C TRP A 37 -1.24 3.60 27.90
N ALA A 38 -1.73 3.29 26.71
CA ALA A 38 -3.15 2.97 26.49
C ALA A 38 -3.61 1.72 27.28
N ALA A 39 -2.77 0.69 27.37
CA ALA A 39 -3.11 -0.50 28.14
C ALA A 39 -3.16 -0.24 29.66
N ARG A 40 -2.27 0.57 30.18
CA ARG A 40 -2.13 0.83 31.63
C ARG A 40 -3.29 1.65 32.21
N VAL A 41 -4.02 2.40 31.41
CA VAL A 41 -5.17 3.20 31.92
C VAL A 41 -6.20 2.33 32.65
N SER A 42 -6.35 1.08 32.26
CA SER A 42 -7.30 0.14 32.89
C SER A 42 -6.95 -0.24 34.35
N THR A 43 -5.67 -0.04 34.76
CA THR A 43 -5.20 -0.39 36.10
C THR A 43 -4.68 0.81 36.90
N ALA A 44 -4.28 1.87 36.24
CA ALA A 44 -3.64 3.03 36.85
C ALA A 44 -4.46 4.32 36.69
N GLY A 45 -5.53 4.30 35.87
CA GLY A 45 -6.40 5.46 35.69
C GLY A 45 -5.64 6.71 35.27
N GLU A 46 -5.98 7.85 35.89
CA GLU A 46 -5.41 9.17 35.60
C GLU A 46 -3.88 9.28 35.86
N THR A 47 -3.31 8.41 36.69
CA THR A 47 -1.85 8.43 36.94
C THR A 47 -1.02 8.05 35.73
N THR A 48 -1.64 7.48 34.67
CA THR A 48 -0.96 7.20 33.41
C THR A 48 -0.59 8.45 32.64
N LEU A 49 -1.26 9.60 32.89
CA LEU A 49 -0.96 10.87 32.23
C LEU A 49 0.46 11.36 32.47
N GLU A 50 1.04 11.03 33.64
CA GLU A 50 2.42 11.38 34.00
C GLU A 50 3.47 10.56 33.23
N LYS A 51 3.04 9.44 32.60
CA LYS A 51 3.91 8.43 31.96
C LYS A 51 3.65 8.28 30.47
N VAL A 52 3.04 9.27 29.83
CA VAL A 52 2.84 9.28 28.39
C VAL A 52 4.20 9.27 27.67
N GLY A 53 4.37 8.36 26.73
CA GLY A 53 5.60 8.22 25.95
C GLY A 53 6.73 7.45 26.65
N GLU A 54 6.54 6.97 27.88
CA GLU A 54 7.52 6.12 28.57
C GLU A 54 7.33 4.64 28.22
N SER A 55 8.41 3.97 27.86
CA SER A 55 8.46 2.51 27.73
C SER A 55 9.81 1.97 28.19
N SER A 56 9.85 0.68 28.52
CA SER A 56 11.05 -0.04 28.91
C SER A 56 11.08 -1.43 28.28
N GLU A 57 12.24 -2.08 28.24
CA GLU A 57 12.36 -3.45 27.73
C GLU A 57 11.44 -4.46 28.45
N ARG A 58 11.10 -4.18 29.72
CA ARG A 58 10.17 -5.02 30.53
C ARG A 58 8.73 -4.97 29.95
N ASP A 59 8.39 -3.92 29.21
CA ASP A 59 7.05 -3.72 28.64
C ASP A 59 6.77 -4.65 27.46
N ALA A 60 7.80 -5.26 26.86
CA ALA A 60 7.65 -6.30 25.86
C ALA A 60 6.78 -7.47 26.36
N GLY A 61 6.84 -7.79 27.65
CA GLY A 61 6.00 -8.79 28.29
C GLY A 61 4.51 -8.42 28.24
N LEU A 62 4.17 -7.16 28.52
CA LEU A 62 2.79 -6.67 28.44
C LEU A 62 2.29 -6.66 27.00
N ILE A 63 3.06 -6.15 26.06
CA ILE A 63 2.69 -6.13 24.63
C ILE A 63 2.47 -7.56 24.11
N ASN A 64 3.35 -8.50 24.44
CA ASN A 64 3.17 -9.91 24.08
C ASN A 64 1.89 -10.52 24.68
N TYR A 65 1.57 -10.19 25.93
CA TYR A 65 0.33 -10.63 26.57
C TYR A 65 -0.90 -10.06 25.82
N LEU A 66 -0.93 -8.76 25.56
CA LEU A 66 -2.03 -8.09 24.84
C LEU A 66 -2.25 -8.70 23.46
N ALA A 67 -1.17 -8.94 22.70
CA ALA A 67 -1.25 -9.54 21.38
C ALA A 67 -1.80 -10.98 21.43
N ARG A 68 -1.25 -11.82 22.35
CA ARG A 68 -1.66 -13.22 22.51
C ARG A 68 -3.12 -13.36 22.92
N GLU A 69 -3.54 -12.55 23.90
CA GLU A 69 -4.93 -12.60 24.45
C GLU A 69 -5.92 -11.75 23.60
N ARG A 70 -5.45 -11.20 22.49
CA ARG A 70 -6.26 -10.43 21.53
C ARG A 70 -6.92 -9.18 22.11
N HIS A 71 -6.21 -8.51 23.02
CA HIS A 71 -6.62 -7.21 23.55
C HIS A 71 -6.22 -6.12 22.55
N GLY A 72 -7.08 -5.89 21.52
CA GLY A 72 -6.74 -5.08 20.36
C GLY A 72 -6.75 -3.57 20.57
N SER A 73 -7.59 -3.06 21.51
CA SER A 73 -7.80 -1.62 21.67
C SER A 73 -6.52 -0.81 21.99
N PRO A 74 -5.53 -1.27 22.77
CA PRO A 74 -4.32 -0.49 22.99
C PRO A 74 -3.54 -0.18 21.70
N PHE A 75 -3.58 -1.08 20.69
CA PHE A 75 -2.89 -0.91 19.42
C PHE A 75 -3.62 0.07 18.47
N GLU A 76 -4.85 0.48 18.82
CA GLU A 76 -5.64 1.43 18.02
C GLU A 76 -5.32 2.90 18.34
N HIS A 77 -4.57 3.17 19.44
CA HIS A 77 -4.16 4.52 19.87
C HIS A 77 -2.91 5.06 19.14
N THR A 78 -2.55 4.43 18.03
CA THR A 78 -1.39 4.80 17.21
C THR A 78 -1.85 5.29 15.84
N SER A 79 -0.99 6.01 15.11
CA SER A 79 -1.28 6.45 13.76
C SER A 79 -0.03 6.48 12.90
N MET A 80 -0.10 5.90 11.71
CA MET A 80 0.95 5.93 10.68
C MET A 80 0.33 6.35 9.36
N THR A 81 0.87 7.39 8.73
CA THR A 81 0.45 7.86 7.40
C THR A 81 1.56 7.58 6.41
N PHE A 82 1.24 6.81 5.39
CA PHE A 82 2.14 6.47 4.29
C PHE A 82 1.71 7.19 3.01
N PHE A 83 2.69 7.66 2.24
CA PHE A 83 2.52 7.95 0.83
C PHE A 83 2.80 6.66 0.05
N VAL A 84 1.89 6.30 -0.83
CA VAL A 84 2.01 5.12 -1.69
C VAL A 84 1.84 5.52 -3.14
N SER A 85 2.81 5.19 -4.00
CA SER A 85 2.65 5.26 -5.45
C SER A 85 2.71 3.85 -6.04
N ALA A 86 1.62 3.43 -6.66
CA ALA A 86 1.41 2.10 -7.19
C ALA A 86 0.36 2.13 -8.31
N PRO A 87 0.24 1.07 -9.14
CA PRO A 87 -0.83 0.97 -10.13
C PRO A 87 -2.22 0.95 -9.51
N ILE A 88 -3.21 1.46 -10.20
CA ILE A 88 -4.61 1.53 -9.74
C ILE A 88 -5.14 0.15 -9.32
N PHE A 89 -4.75 -0.93 -9.99
CA PHE A 89 -5.21 -2.26 -9.61
C PHE A 89 -4.74 -2.68 -8.20
N VAL A 90 -3.58 -2.19 -7.74
CA VAL A 90 -3.09 -2.40 -6.37
C VAL A 90 -3.96 -1.66 -5.36
N PHE A 91 -4.36 -0.42 -5.67
CA PHE A 91 -5.23 0.38 -4.78
C PHE A 91 -6.60 -0.24 -4.59
N ARG A 92 -7.12 -0.95 -5.58
CA ARG A 92 -8.38 -1.69 -5.45
C ARG A 92 -8.31 -2.78 -4.40
N GLU A 93 -7.14 -3.38 -4.18
CA GLU A 93 -6.92 -4.34 -3.09
C GLU A 93 -6.73 -3.64 -1.74
N PHE A 94 -6.07 -2.49 -1.69
CA PHE A 94 -5.96 -1.67 -0.49
C PHE A 94 -7.33 -1.29 0.09
N MET A 95 -8.24 -0.84 -0.76
CA MET A 95 -9.58 -0.38 -0.35
C MET A 95 -10.47 -1.49 0.21
N ARG A 96 -10.03 -2.75 0.19
CA ARG A 96 -10.68 -3.85 0.92
C ARG A 96 -10.41 -3.78 2.42
N HIS A 97 -9.36 -3.08 2.85
CA HIS A 97 -9.02 -2.84 4.25
C HIS A 97 -9.70 -1.56 4.75
N ARG A 98 -10.95 -1.69 5.21
CA ARG A 98 -11.84 -0.55 5.50
C ARG A 98 -11.53 0.20 6.78
N ILE A 99 -10.67 -0.32 7.66
CA ILE A 99 -10.22 0.36 8.87
C ILE A 99 -8.93 1.14 8.54
N ALA A 100 -9.08 2.12 7.66
CA ALA A 100 -8.04 3.01 7.21
C ALA A 100 -8.66 4.24 6.56
N SER A 101 -7.88 5.32 6.45
CA SER A 101 -8.25 6.52 5.70
C SER A 101 -7.42 6.58 4.42
N TYR A 102 -8.09 6.82 3.30
CA TYR A 102 -7.48 6.89 1.97
C TYR A 102 -7.76 8.23 1.31
N ASN A 103 -6.74 8.82 0.70
CA ASN A 103 -6.91 9.99 -0.15
C ASN A 103 -6.01 9.85 -1.38
N GLU A 104 -6.64 9.62 -2.54
CA GLU A 104 -5.96 9.31 -3.79
C GLU A 104 -5.91 10.52 -4.71
N GLU A 105 -4.87 10.61 -5.53
CA GLU A 105 -4.74 11.56 -6.65
C GLU A 105 -5.99 11.50 -7.54
N SER A 106 -6.51 12.67 -7.92
CA SER A 106 -7.73 12.73 -8.69
C SER A 106 -7.51 13.12 -10.14
N GLY A 107 -7.75 12.19 -11.05
CA GLY A 107 -7.83 12.46 -12.48
C GLY A 107 -9.04 13.31 -12.91
N ARG A 108 -9.86 13.81 -11.97
CA ARG A 108 -10.87 14.84 -12.23
C ARG A 108 -10.26 16.24 -12.18
N TYR A 109 -9.26 16.45 -11.31
CA TYR A 109 -8.70 17.76 -11.02
C TYR A 109 -7.40 18.04 -11.75
N ARG A 110 -6.67 17.00 -12.13
CA ARG A 110 -5.43 17.14 -12.87
C ARG A 110 -5.34 16.13 -14.00
N GLU A 111 -4.48 16.40 -14.95
CA GLU A 111 -4.07 15.45 -15.97
C GLU A 111 -3.19 14.37 -15.35
N LEU A 112 -3.47 13.11 -15.69
CA LEU A 112 -2.74 11.96 -15.16
C LEU A 112 -1.45 11.75 -15.96
N ARG A 113 -0.37 11.47 -15.25
CA ARG A 113 0.95 11.26 -15.86
C ARG A 113 1.02 9.90 -16.55
N PRO A 114 1.75 9.77 -17.66
CA PRO A 114 1.89 8.52 -18.41
C PRO A 114 2.88 7.55 -17.76
N VAL A 115 2.60 7.12 -16.54
CA VAL A 115 3.42 6.13 -15.82
C VAL A 115 2.62 4.86 -15.67
N PHE A 116 3.12 3.75 -16.22
CA PHE A 116 2.41 2.48 -16.27
C PHE A 116 3.24 1.33 -15.70
N TYR A 117 2.57 0.35 -15.14
CA TYR A 117 3.18 -0.87 -14.64
C TYR A 117 3.42 -1.87 -15.75
N ILE A 118 4.59 -2.50 -15.71
CA ILE A 118 4.92 -3.73 -16.43
C ILE A 118 5.55 -4.73 -15.45
N PRO A 119 5.31 -6.04 -15.60
CA PRO A 119 6.00 -7.03 -14.78
C PRO A 119 7.49 -7.07 -15.14
N ASN A 120 8.35 -7.20 -14.12
CA ASN A 120 9.77 -7.46 -14.34
C ASN A 120 10.03 -8.96 -14.63
N LYS A 121 11.29 -9.27 -14.95
CA LYS A 121 11.73 -10.64 -15.29
C LYS A 121 11.55 -11.65 -14.14
N ASP A 122 11.56 -11.18 -12.90
CA ASP A 122 11.47 -12.02 -11.71
C ASP A 122 10.02 -12.23 -11.25
N ARG A 123 9.04 -11.61 -11.97
CA ARG A 123 7.61 -11.80 -11.70
C ARG A 123 7.17 -13.17 -12.16
N LYS A 124 6.77 -14.03 -11.23
CA LYS A 124 6.18 -15.33 -11.52
C LYS A 124 4.87 -15.18 -12.28
N LEU A 125 4.82 -15.64 -13.53
CA LEU A 125 3.72 -15.34 -14.46
C LEU A 125 2.68 -16.44 -14.53
N VAL A 126 3.07 -17.68 -14.22
CA VAL A 126 2.22 -18.86 -14.47
C VAL A 126 1.61 -19.36 -13.18
N GLN A 127 0.27 -19.43 -13.15
CA GLN A 127 -0.45 -20.00 -12.03
C GLN A 127 -0.59 -21.52 -12.23
N VAL A 128 -0.21 -22.28 -11.22
CA VAL A 128 -0.36 -23.75 -11.19
C VAL A 128 -1.13 -24.18 -9.94
N GLY A 129 -1.83 -25.31 -10.02
CA GLY A 129 -2.66 -25.82 -8.93
C GLY A 129 -4.15 -25.50 -9.09
N LYS A 130 -4.93 -25.66 -8.00
CA LYS A 130 -6.38 -25.44 -7.95
C LYS A 130 -6.72 -24.21 -7.13
N THR A 131 -7.91 -23.66 -7.35
CA THR A 131 -8.44 -22.57 -6.54
C THR A 131 -8.34 -22.88 -5.04
N GLY A 132 -7.75 -21.96 -4.27
CA GLY A 132 -7.50 -22.15 -2.83
C GLY A 132 -6.21 -22.92 -2.48
N ALA A 133 -5.52 -23.49 -3.49
CA ALA A 133 -4.24 -24.20 -3.33
C ALA A 133 -3.38 -24.04 -4.61
N TYR A 134 -3.28 -22.81 -5.11
CA TYR A 134 -2.43 -22.47 -6.24
C TYR A 134 -1.13 -21.81 -5.81
N THR A 135 -0.13 -21.91 -6.66
CA THR A 135 1.12 -21.17 -6.55
C THR A 135 1.47 -20.56 -7.89
N PHE A 136 2.36 -19.58 -7.87
CA PHE A 136 2.91 -18.99 -9.08
C PHE A 136 4.32 -19.51 -9.32
N VAL A 137 4.62 -19.83 -10.57
CA VAL A 137 5.94 -20.26 -11.03
C VAL A 137 6.44 -19.33 -12.14
N ASP A 138 7.71 -19.44 -12.44
CA ASP A 138 8.32 -18.64 -13.50
C ASP A 138 7.68 -18.96 -14.85
N GLY A 139 7.45 -17.92 -15.66
CA GLY A 139 7.08 -18.06 -17.05
C GLY A 139 8.30 -18.28 -17.96
N THR A 140 8.03 -18.63 -19.21
CA THR A 140 9.06 -18.61 -20.25
C THR A 140 9.40 -17.16 -20.66
N GLN A 141 10.57 -16.95 -21.28
CA GLN A 141 10.92 -15.63 -21.82
C GLN A 141 9.88 -15.16 -22.86
N GLU A 142 9.36 -16.06 -23.68
CA GLU A 142 8.29 -15.75 -24.64
C GLU A 142 7.01 -15.26 -23.96
N GLN A 143 6.59 -15.89 -22.85
CA GLN A 143 5.42 -15.44 -22.07
C GLN A 143 5.64 -14.04 -21.47
N LEU A 144 6.85 -13.78 -20.97
CA LEU A 144 7.20 -12.45 -20.47
C LEU A 144 7.15 -11.40 -21.57
N ASP A 145 7.77 -11.69 -22.72
CA ASP A 145 7.84 -10.76 -23.86
C ASP A 145 6.44 -10.47 -24.41
N ILE A 146 5.59 -11.48 -24.59
CA ILE A 146 4.19 -11.30 -25.01
C ILE A 146 3.46 -10.40 -24.01
N THR A 147 3.60 -10.67 -22.71
CA THR A 147 2.91 -9.92 -21.65
C THR A 147 3.36 -8.45 -21.62
N VAL A 148 4.67 -8.23 -21.61
CA VAL A 148 5.25 -6.87 -21.55
C VAL A 148 4.90 -6.07 -22.80
N ASN A 149 5.02 -6.65 -23.99
CA ASN A 149 4.71 -5.97 -25.24
C ASN A 149 3.23 -5.61 -25.36
N ALA A 150 2.32 -6.55 -25.04
CA ALA A 150 0.89 -6.30 -25.07
C ALA A 150 0.49 -5.18 -24.09
N ILE A 151 1.04 -5.16 -22.87
CA ILE A 151 0.78 -4.09 -21.91
C ILE A 151 1.31 -2.75 -22.44
N LYS A 152 2.54 -2.69 -22.95
CA LYS A 152 3.14 -1.46 -23.49
C LYS A 152 2.30 -0.88 -24.65
N GLU A 153 1.99 -1.70 -25.64
CA GLU A 153 1.18 -1.28 -26.79
C GLU A 153 -0.19 -0.73 -26.35
N THR A 154 -0.87 -1.45 -25.45
CA THR A 154 -2.16 -1.02 -24.91
C THR A 154 -2.05 0.33 -24.19
N CYS A 155 -1.04 0.51 -23.33
CA CYS A 155 -0.84 1.75 -22.57
C CYS A 155 -0.53 2.94 -23.48
N ILE A 156 0.31 2.76 -24.52
CA ILE A 156 0.65 3.80 -25.48
C ILE A 156 -0.62 4.27 -26.21
N VAL A 157 -1.38 3.34 -26.76
CA VAL A 157 -2.63 3.67 -27.49
C VAL A 157 -3.66 4.33 -26.57
N ALA A 158 -3.80 3.81 -25.33
CA ALA A 158 -4.74 4.36 -24.37
C ALA A 158 -4.36 5.79 -23.97
N TYR A 159 -3.08 6.07 -23.74
CA TYR A 159 -2.64 7.42 -23.38
C TYR A 159 -2.76 8.41 -24.55
N ASP A 160 -2.40 8.01 -25.76
CA ASP A 160 -2.62 8.82 -26.96
C ASP A 160 -4.10 9.17 -27.16
N ASN A 161 -5.01 8.22 -26.92
CA ASN A 161 -6.45 8.49 -26.99
C ASN A 161 -6.91 9.42 -25.86
N TYR A 162 -6.39 9.24 -24.63
CA TYR A 162 -6.64 10.15 -23.51
C TYR A 162 -6.27 11.59 -23.87
N GLN A 163 -5.09 11.80 -24.46
CA GLN A 163 -4.62 13.11 -24.90
C GLN A 163 -5.51 13.71 -26.00
N LYS A 164 -5.90 12.91 -26.99
CA LYS A 164 -6.82 13.35 -28.06
C LYS A 164 -8.19 13.77 -27.51
N ILE A 165 -8.71 13.03 -26.53
CA ILE A 165 -9.99 13.36 -25.88
C ILE A 165 -9.86 14.69 -25.12
N LEU A 166 -8.77 14.88 -24.35
CA LEU A 166 -8.52 16.14 -23.68
C LEU A 166 -8.38 17.32 -24.64
N ALA A 167 -7.63 17.15 -25.73
CA ALA A 167 -7.44 18.16 -26.76
C ALA A 167 -8.73 18.56 -27.47
N SER A 168 -9.73 17.68 -27.51
CA SER A 168 -11.05 17.97 -28.04
C SER A 168 -11.95 18.78 -27.09
N GLY A 169 -11.46 19.13 -25.88
CA GLY A 169 -12.20 19.89 -24.89
C GLY A 169 -13.09 19.05 -23.95
N VAL A 170 -13.00 17.73 -24.02
CA VAL A 170 -13.73 16.84 -23.10
C VAL A 170 -13.16 16.90 -21.69
N ALA A 171 -14.03 16.92 -20.69
CA ALA A 171 -13.65 16.99 -19.30
C ALA A 171 -12.73 15.82 -18.88
N ARG A 172 -11.73 16.09 -18.01
CA ARG A 172 -10.76 15.09 -17.50
C ARG A 172 -11.44 13.87 -16.90
N GLU A 173 -12.55 14.05 -16.18
CA GLU A 173 -13.27 12.95 -15.54
C GLU A 173 -13.88 11.95 -16.52
N VAL A 174 -14.15 12.39 -17.76
CA VAL A 174 -14.62 11.54 -18.86
C VAL A 174 -13.43 10.96 -19.61
N ALA A 175 -12.46 11.81 -19.97
CA ALA A 175 -11.29 11.42 -20.75
C ALA A 175 -10.50 10.26 -20.10
N ARG A 176 -10.33 10.28 -18.77
CA ARG A 176 -9.60 9.23 -18.03
C ARG A 176 -10.19 7.83 -18.14
N ALA A 177 -11.44 7.70 -18.63
CA ALA A 177 -12.11 6.40 -18.73
C ALA A 177 -11.42 5.41 -19.69
N VAL A 178 -10.58 5.90 -20.62
CA VAL A 178 -9.82 5.06 -21.55
C VAL A 178 -8.50 4.52 -20.97
N LEU A 179 -8.07 5.04 -19.80
CA LEU A 179 -6.79 4.65 -19.22
C LEU A 179 -6.88 3.28 -18.51
N PRO A 180 -5.89 2.39 -18.74
CA PRO A 180 -5.89 1.08 -18.13
C PRO A 180 -5.53 1.13 -16.63
N VAL A 181 -5.94 0.12 -15.89
CA VAL A 181 -5.67 0.00 -14.43
C VAL A 181 -4.20 -0.19 -14.08
N THR A 182 -3.34 -0.42 -15.07
CA THR A 182 -1.87 -0.43 -14.93
C THR A 182 -1.27 0.97 -14.74
N LEU A 183 -2.07 2.02 -14.97
CA LEU A 183 -1.66 3.40 -14.68
C LEU A 183 -1.31 3.55 -13.22
N TYR A 184 -0.16 4.20 -12.92
CA TYR A 184 0.20 4.57 -11.56
C TYR A 184 -0.66 5.74 -11.08
N SER A 185 -1.05 5.63 -9.84
CA SER A 185 -1.64 6.71 -9.06
C SER A 185 -0.87 6.86 -7.75
N SER A 186 -1.23 7.87 -6.96
CA SER A 186 -0.61 8.15 -5.68
C SER A 186 -1.67 8.36 -4.62
N MET A 187 -1.46 7.84 -3.42
CA MET A 187 -2.40 8.06 -2.32
C MET A 187 -1.69 8.21 -0.99
N TYR A 188 -2.33 8.93 -0.09
CA TYR A 188 -2.07 8.80 1.34
C TYR A 188 -2.96 7.71 1.92
N VAL A 189 -2.37 6.87 2.77
CA VAL A 189 -3.09 5.90 3.58
C VAL A 189 -2.70 6.06 5.04
N THR A 190 -3.70 6.20 5.92
CA THR A 190 -3.49 6.30 7.37
C THR A 190 -4.12 5.10 8.06
N MET A 191 -3.31 4.42 8.88
CA MET A 191 -3.71 3.25 9.67
C MET A 191 -3.16 3.34 11.09
N ASN A 192 -3.88 2.72 12.06
CA ASN A 192 -3.32 2.40 13.36
C ASN A 192 -2.57 1.04 13.31
N ALA A 193 -1.85 0.69 14.36
CA ALA A 193 -1.04 -0.54 14.39
C ALA A 193 -1.89 -1.81 14.24
N ARG A 194 -3.09 -1.87 14.85
CA ARG A 194 -3.99 -3.02 14.70
C ARG A 194 -4.45 -3.21 13.26
N ALA A 195 -4.88 -2.12 12.61
CA ALA A 195 -5.29 -2.16 11.21
C ALA A 195 -4.13 -2.53 10.28
N LEU A 196 -2.91 -2.02 10.56
CA LEU A 196 -1.71 -2.38 9.80
C LEU A 196 -1.36 -3.86 9.98
N MET A 197 -1.39 -4.40 11.20
CA MET A 197 -1.18 -5.85 11.42
C MET A 197 -2.20 -6.70 10.66
N ASN A 198 -3.47 -6.30 10.61
CA ASN A 198 -4.49 -6.97 9.79
C ASN A 198 -4.19 -6.89 8.29
N PHE A 199 -3.70 -5.74 7.82
CA PHE A 199 -3.27 -5.59 6.43
C PHE A 199 -2.10 -6.51 6.12
N LEU A 200 -1.05 -6.51 6.94
CA LEU A 200 0.15 -7.32 6.77
C LEU A 200 -0.15 -8.82 6.81
N SER A 201 -1.04 -9.27 7.71
CA SER A 201 -1.43 -10.69 7.79
C SER A 201 -2.05 -11.24 6.50
N LEU A 202 -2.64 -10.37 5.67
CA LEU A 202 -3.29 -10.74 4.41
C LEU A 202 -2.47 -10.38 3.17
N ARG A 203 -1.53 -9.44 3.29
CA ARG A 203 -0.82 -8.86 2.14
C ARG A 203 0.68 -9.11 2.14
N THR A 204 1.17 -9.90 3.08
CA THR A 204 2.54 -10.46 3.04
C THR A 204 2.51 -11.97 3.19
N SER A 205 3.42 -12.64 2.48
CA SER A 205 3.66 -14.08 2.65
C SER A 205 4.70 -14.29 3.74
N SER A 206 4.43 -15.19 4.69
CA SER A 206 5.40 -15.56 5.71
C SER A 206 5.23 -17.04 6.09
N PRO A 207 6.31 -17.81 6.20
CA PRO A 207 6.25 -19.19 6.65
C PRO A 207 5.80 -19.31 8.12
N ASP A 208 5.96 -18.24 8.91
CA ASP A 208 5.60 -18.20 10.32
C ASP A 208 4.13 -17.80 10.56
N SER A 209 3.39 -17.54 9.49
CA SER A 209 1.97 -17.19 9.61
C SER A 209 1.13 -18.40 10.03
N HIS A 210 0.35 -18.23 11.09
CA HIS A 210 -0.62 -19.24 11.52
C HIS A 210 -1.69 -19.51 10.43
N PHE A 211 -2.12 -18.44 9.74
CA PHE A 211 -3.00 -18.51 8.58
C PHE A 211 -2.23 -18.04 7.34
N PRO A 212 -1.74 -18.97 6.49
CA PRO A 212 -1.03 -18.61 5.27
C PRO A 212 -1.87 -17.70 4.37
N SER A 213 -1.26 -16.67 3.82
CA SER A 213 -1.87 -15.78 2.82
C SER A 213 -1.16 -15.94 1.47
N TYR A 214 -1.89 -15.62 0.41
CA TYR A 214 -1.40 -15.70 -0.97
C TYR A 214 -1.67 -14.36 -1.68
N PRO A 215 -1.00 -13.29 -1.27
CA PRO A 215 -1.23 -11.97 -1.83
C PRO A 215 -0.78 -11.90 -3.29
N GLN A 216 -1.40 -11.01 -4.06
CA GLN A 216 -0.85 -10.60 -5.34
C GLN A 216 0.51 -9.92 -5.10
N ARG A 217 1.54 -10.24 -5.90
CA ARG A 217 2.92 -9.77 -5.68
C ARG A 217 3.01 -8.24 -5.57
N GLU A 218 2.25 -7.51 -6.37
CA GLU A 218 2.33 -6.07 -6.44
C GLU A 218 1.85 -5.37 -5.16
N ILE A 219 0.79 -5.85 -4.51
CA ILE A 219 0.40 -5.32 -3.18
C ILE A 219 1.33 -5.85 -2.08
N GLU A 220 1.87 -7.05 -2.21
CA GLU A 220 2.87 -7.58 -1.29
C GLU A 220 4.13 -6.69 -1.26
N MET A 221 4.62 -6.23 -2.43
CA MET A 221 5.75 -5.29 -2.52
C MET A 221 5.51 -4.00 -1.73
N VAL A 222 4.27 -3.51 -1.72
CA VAL A 222 3.89 -2.34 -0.90
C VAL A 222 3.86 -2.72 0.58
N ALA A 223 3.23 -3.84 0.91
CA ALA A 223 3.09 -4.32 2.28
C ALA A 223 4.44 -4.59 2.95
N GLU A 224 5.41 -5.19 2.23
CA GLU A 224 6.79 -5.42 2.71
C GLU A 224 7.48 -4.11 3.12
N LYS A 225 7.28 -3.03 2.33
CA LYS A 225 7.83 -1.71 2.65
C LYS A 225 7.14 -1.06 3.86
N MET A 226 5.83 -1.18 3.97
CA MET A 226 5.09 -0.71 5.14
C MET A 226 5.48 -1.50 6.40
N GLU A 227 5.69 -2.81 6.28
CA GLU A 227 6.12 -3.68 7.38
C GLU A 227 7.48 -3.26 7.93
N LYS A 228 8.42 -2.87 7.07
CA LYS A 228 9.72 -2.36 7.48
C LYS A 228 9.59 -1.12 8.37
N HIS A 229 8.79 -0.14 7.96
CA HIS A 229 8.52 1.05 8.78
C HIS A 229 7.84 0.70 10.10
N PHE A 230 6.90 -0.25 10.10
CA PHE A 230 6.25 -0.72 11.31
C PHE A 230 7.24 -1.36 12.30
N ALA A 231 8.14 -2.21 11.82
CA ALA A 231 9.17 -2.85 12.64
C ALA A 231 10.15 -1.83 13.24
N GLU A 232 10.49 -0.77 12.51
CA GLU A 232 11.37 0.31 12.99
C GLU A 232 10.69 1.18 14.05
N LEU A 233 9.40 1.52 13.88
CA LEU A 233 8.66 2.39 14.80
C LEU A 233 8.21 1.67 16.09
N MET A 234 7.83 0.41 15.98
CA MET A 234 7.18 -0.35 17.04
C MET A 234 7.82 -1.77 17.17
N PRO A 235 9.10 -1.85 17.51
CA PRO A 235 9.84 -3.12 17.47
C PRO A 235 9.29 -4.19 18.43
N MET A 236 8.79 -3.82 19.61
CA MET A 236 8.20 -4.78 20.55
C MET A 236 6.83 -5.28 20.06
N THR A 237 6.02 -4.39 19.50
CA THR A 237 4.72 -4.73 18.91
C THR A 237 4.91 -5.61 17.68
N TYR A 238 5.89 -5.29 16.84
CA TYR A 238 6.22 -6.11 15.68
C TYR A 238 6.68 -7.51 16.08
N ALA A 239 7.57 -7.62 17.07
CA ALA A 239 8.02 -8.91 17.61
C ALA A 239 6.85 -9.73 18.19
N ALA A 240 5.92 -9.09 18.90
CA ALA A 240 4.73 -9.74 19.43
C ALA A 240 3.78 -10.22 18.31
N PHE A 241 3.63 -9.44 17.24
CA PHE A 241 2.86 -9.83 16.05
C PHE A 241 3.45 -11.07 15.39
N GLN A 242 4.77 -11.12 15.18
CA GLN A 242 5.47 -12.29 14.63
C GLN A 242 5.28 -13.52 15.54
N LYS A 243 5.52 -13.36 16.84
CA LYS A 243 5.39 -14.45 17.83
C LYS A 243 3.95 -14.98 17.94
N SER A 244 2.95 -14.16 17.67
CA SER A 244 1.53 -14.56 17.64
C SER A 244 1.10 -15.16 16.30
N GLY A 245 2.04 -15.61 15.45
CA GLY A 245 1.73 -16.20 14.15
C GLY A 245 1.15 -15.19 13.15
N ARG A 246 1.54 -13.93 13.27
CA ARG A 246 1.10 -12.82 12.41
C ARG A 246 -0.43 -12.61 12.44
N ILE A 247 -1.05 -12.81 13.59
CA ILE A 247 -2.47 -12.54 13.82
C ILE A 247 -2.59 -11.20 14.55
N ALA A 248 -3.38 -10.29 14.00
CA ALA A 248 -3.70 -9.03 14.67
C ALA A 248 -4.59 -9.28 15.89
N PRO A 249 -4.32 -8.61 17.02
CA PRO A 249 -5.09 -8.75 18.24
C PRO A 249 -6.51 -8.16 18.14
#